data_699ba55fb5e8a70103961802c382472f
#
_entry.id   699ba55fb5e8a70103961802c382472f
#
_cell.length_a   1.000
_cell.length_b   1.000
_cell.length_c   1.000
_cell.angle_alpha   90.00
_cell.angle_beta   90.00
_cell.angle_gamma   90.00
#
_symmetry.space_group_name_H-M   'P 1'
#
loop_
_entity.id
_entity.type
_entity.pdbx_description
1 polymer ?
#
loop_
_entity_poly.entity_id
_entity_poly.type
_entity_poly.pdbx_seq_one_letter_code
_entity_poly.pdbx_strand_id
1 'polypeptide(L)'
;MNGIPLPRLQVLILAAGFSSRLGRPKALARIRSVSLLRRTLILAARFSPAKIIVVLPPQAARYRLEARGFNVVFAANPQRGDGLSSSVRRGIVQARYTPALLLLPVDLATLQQRDMTRLISRWRAARRCVIARRVGQQGGKARGGVPLILPRWLYARALALTGDIGLRELVGGLPSHQRVLLDLPSAELDVDTPQDLRAARHRLRRSGASP
;
A
#
# COMPACT_ATOMS: atom_id res chain seq x y z
N MET A 1 0.65 20.42 12.76
CA MET A 1 0.14 19.15 13.33
C MET A 1 1.26 18.12 13.26
N ASN A 2 1.86 17.80 14.40
CA ASN A 2 3.00 16.91 14.47
C ASN A 2 2.55 15.49 14.09
N GLY A 3 3.08 14.96 12.98
CA GLY A 3 2.85 13.58 12.60
C GLY A 3 3.26 12.64 13.73
N ILE A 4 2.44 11.64 14.04
CA ILE A 4 2.78 10.64 15.06
C ILE A 4 4.03 9.89 14.55
N PRO A 5 5.19 10.04 15.17
CA PRO A 5 6.37 9.34 14.71
C PRO A 5 6.13 7.83 14.75
N LEU A 6 6.57 7.13 13.70
CA LEU A 6 6.49 5.67 13.60
C LEU A 6 7.84 5.05 13.98
N PRO A 7 8.22 5.02 15.27
CA PRO A 7 9.51 4.45 15.64
C PRO A 7 9.53 3.00 15.18
N ARG A 8 10.50 2.67 14.33
CA ARG A 8 10.75 1.32 13.83
C ARG A 8 9.72 0.75 12.84
N LEU A 9 8.68 1.48 12.40
CA LEU A 9 7.83 1.07 11.29
C LEU A 9 8.42 1.59 9.97
N GLN A 10 8.47 0.74 8.96
CA GLN A 10 8.83 1.12 7.60
C GLN A 10 7.60 1.03 6.70
N VAL A 11 7.60 1.81 5.63
CA VAL A 11 6.53 1.80 4.62
C VAL A 11 7.03 1.15 3.35
N LEU A 12 6.23 0.23 2.80
CA LEU A 12 6.46 -0.39 1.51
C LEU A 12 5.38 0.05 0.52
N ILE A 13 5.77 0.81 -0.50
CA ILE A 13 4.89 1.23 -1.58
C ILE A 13 5.08 0.31 -2.78
N LEU A 14 3.98 -0.31 -3.23
CA LEU A 14 3.96 -1.25 -4.35
C LEU A 14 3.55 -0.51 -5.63
N ALA A 15 4.53 -0.24 -6.52
CA ALA A 15 4.34 0.56 -7.74
C ALA A 15 4.82 -0.15 -9.02
N ALA A 16 5.16 -1.45 -8.95
CA ALA A 16 5.71 -2.21 -10.08
C ALA A 16 4.66 -2.89 -10.99
N GLY A 17 3.36 -2.85 -10.64
CA GLY A 17 2.29 -3.53 -11.38
C GLY A 17 2.15 -3.08 -12.84
N PHE A 18 1.69 -3.98 -13.72
CA PHE A 18 1.54 -3.71 -15.17
C PHE A 18 0.45 -2.70 -15.51
N SER A 19 -0.60 -2.61 -14.68
CA SER A 19 -1.72 -1.67 -14.89
C SER A 19 -2.45 -1.84 -16.22
N SER A 20 -2.57 -3.07 -16.73
CA SER A 20 -3.11 -3.40 -18.07
C SER A 20 -4.51 -2.81 -18.29
N ARG A 21 -5.41 -2.91 -17.31
CA ARG A 21 -6.78 -2.40 -17.39
C ARG A 21 -6.87 -0.87 -17.46
N LEU A 22 -5.89 -0.15 -16.96
CA LEU A 22 -5.83 1.31 -17.04
C LEU A 22 -5.22 1.81 -18.36
N GLY A 23 -4.54 0.95 -19.12
CA GLY A 23 -3.86 1.28 -20.38
C GLY A 23 -2.59 2.13 -20.23
N ARG A 24 -2.17 2.42 -19.00
CA ARG A 24 -0.96 3.19 -18.67
C ARG A 24 -0.48 2.87 -17.25
N PRO A 25 0.81 3.14 -16.93
CA PRO A 25 1.32 2.89 -15.59
C PRO A 25 0.50 3.61 -14.52
N LYS A 26 -0.18 2.84 -13.67
CA LYS A 26 -1.08 3.33 -12.62
C LYS A 26 -0.38 4.35 -11.69
N ALA A 27 0.83 4.04 -11.27
CA ALA A 27 1.61 4.90 -10.38
C ALA A 27 1.85 6.32 -10.96
N LEU A 28 1.89 6.45 -12.30
CA LEU A 28 2.09 7.71 -13.00
C LEU A 28 0.76 8.39 -13.41
N ALA A 29 -0.39 7.74 -13.21
CA ALA A 29 -1.69 8.36 -13.45
C ALA A 29 -1.90 9.52 -12.49
N ARG A 30 -2.52 10.62 -12.96
CA ARG A 30 -2.61 11.88 -12.22
C ARG A 30 -4.03 12.22 -11.82
N ILE A 31 -4.16 12.75 -10.60
CA ILE A 31 -5.35 13.43 -10.10
C ILE A 31 -4.92 14.83 -9.69
N ARG A 32 -5.51 15.89 -10.31
CA ARG A 32 -5.11 17.30 -10.07
C ARG A 32 -3.58 17.48 -10.17
N SER A 33 -2.99 17.16 -11.28
CA SER A 33 -1.55 17.30 -11.52
C SER A 33 -0.61 16.44 -10.65
N VAL A 34 -1.10 15.74 -9.61
CA VAL A 34 -0.30 14.90 -8.71
C VAL A 34 -0.48 13.42 -9.09
N SER A 35 0.63 12.70 -9.33
CA SER A 35 0.59 11.27 -9.64
C SER A 35 0.12 10.44 -8.44
N LEU A 36 -0.41 9.23 -8.70
CA LEU A 36 -0.82 8.32 -7.63
C LEU A 36 0.36 7.94 -6.73
N LEU A 37 1.55 7.71 -7.33
CA LEU A 37 2.77 7.45 -6.55
C LEU A 37 3.10 8.62 -5.61
N ARG A 38 3.10 9.85 -6.15
CA ARG A 38 3.41 11.04 -5.33
C ARG A 38 2.39 11.26 -4.23
N ARG A 39 1.10 11.02 -4.49
CA ARG A 39 0.04 11.07 -3.46
C ARG A 39 0.30 10.06 -2.33
N THR A 40 0.66 8.83 -2.68
CA THR A 40 0.98 7.78 -1.70
C THR A 40 2.23 8.15 -0.89
N LEU A 41 3.24 8.75 -1.53
CA LEU A 41 4.46 9.24 -0.85
C LEU A 41 4.14 10.38 0.13
N ILE A 42 3.35 11.36 -0.29
CA ILE A 42 2.91 12.46 0.59
C ILE A 42 2.18 11.91 1.83
N LEU A 43 1.24 10.97 1.61
CA LEU A 43 0.51 10.36 2.72
C LEU A 43 1.44 9.57 3.64
N ALA A 44 2.36 8.77 3.10
CA ALA A 44 3.32 8.00 3.87
C ALA A 44 4.26 8.89 4.70
N ALA A 45 4.77 9.97 4.11
CA ALA A 45 5.71 10.89 4.75
C ALA A 45 5.10 11.61 5.96
N ARG A 46 3.78 11.84 5.98
CA ARG A 46 3.09 12.46 7.13
C ARG A 46 3.24 11.70 8.45
N PHE A 47 3.60 10.43 8.40
CA PHE A 47 3.79 9.58 9.57
C PHE A 47 5.26 9.45 9.99
N SER A 48 6.18 10.15 9.34
CA SER A 48 7.62 10.14 9.62
C SER A 48 8.18 8.71 9.79
N PRO A 49 7.98 7.80 8.81
CA PRO A 49 8.43 6.42 8.93
C PRO A 49 9.96 6.34 8.96
N ALA A 50 10.51 5.31 9.59
CA ALA A 50 11.97 5.08 9.62
C ALA A 50 12.57 4.93 8.21
N LYS A 51 11.79 4.41 7.26
CA LYS A 51 12.17 4.25 5.86
C LYS A 51 10.92 4.14 4.98
N ILE A 52 10.98 4.72 3.78
CA ILE A 52 10.01 4.46 2.72
C ILE A 52 10.72 3.65 1.63
N ILE A 53 10.20 2.48 1.31
CA ILE A 53 10.69 1.61 0.25
C ILE A 53 9.66 1.67 -0.88
N VAL A 54 10.10 1.92 -2.11
CA VAL A 54 9.24 1.94 -3.29
C VAL A 54 9.69 0.84 -4.25
N VAL A 55 8.82 -0.15 -4.45
CA VAL A 55 9.08 -1.22 -5.42
C VAL A 55 8.61 -0.74 -6.80
N LEU A 56 9.54 -0.72 -7.75
CA LEU A 56 9.39 -0.15 -9.09
C LEU A 56 9.64 -1.19 -10.20
N PRO A 57 9.14 -0.97 -11.42
CA PRO A 57 9.60 -1.72 -12.58
C PRO A 57 11.07 -1.41 -12.89
N PRO A 58 11.78 -2.24 -13.69
CA PRO A 58 13.19 -2.01 -14.03
C PRO A 58 13.44 -0.64 -14.67
N GLN A 59 12.62 -0.25 -15.66
CA GLN A 59 12.70 1.06 -16.34
C GLN A 59 11.87 2.09 -15.55
N ALA A 60 12.46 2.69 -14.53
CA ALA A 60 11.74 3.49 -13.54
C ALA A 60 12.13 4.98 -13.50
N ALA A 61 12.76 5.54 -14.52
CA ALA A 61 13.20 6.95 -14.52
C ALA A 61 12.04 7.92 -14.18
N ARG A 62 10.89 7.77 -14.84
CA ARG A 62 9.70 8.61 -14.61
C ARG A 62 9.13 8.45 -13.18
N TYR A 63 9.20 7.26 -12.61
CA TYR A 63 8.75 7.01 -11.22
C TYR A 63 9.69 7.69 -10.23
N ARG A 64 11.00 7.67 -10.47
CA ARG A 64 11.98 8.34 -9.62
C ARG A 64 11.79 9.86 -9.61
N LEU A 65 11.40 10.45 -10.75
CA LEU A 65 11.04 11.88 -10.83
C LEU A 65 9.84 12.22 -9.92
N GLU A 66 8.82 11.37 -9.86
CA GLU A 66 7.66 11.58 -8.99
C GLU A 66 8.02 11.49 -7.48
N ALA A 67 9.12 10.82 -7.16
CA ALA A 67 9.61 10.68 -5.79
C ALA A 67 10.64 11.76 -5.38
N ARG A 68 10.94 12.73 -6.23
CA ARG A 68 11.83 13.83 -5.87
C ARG A 68 11.34 14.59 -4.63
N GLY A 69 12.25 14.89 -3.71
CA GLY A 69 11.95 15.55 -2.43
C GLY A 69 11.54 14.59 -1.30
N PHE A 70 11.51 13.27 -1.55
CA PHE A 70 11.28 12.27 -0.51
C PHE A 70 12.53 11.43 -0.27
N ASN A 71 12.81 11.13 1.00
CA ASN A 71 13.88 10.19 1.36
C ASN A 71 13.34 8.76 1.19
N VAL A 72 13.60 8.15 0.02
CA VAL A 72 13.10 6.82 -0.35
C VAL A 72 14.22 5.89 -0.80
N VAL A 73 14.04 4.60 -0.53
CA VAL A 73 14.85 3.52 -1.09
C VAL A 73 14.08 2.87 -2.23
N PHE A 74 14.69 2.77 -3.39
CA PHE A 74 14.07 2.11 -4.54
C PHE A 74 14.50 0.65 -4.64
N ALA A 75 13.53 -0.23 -4.86
CA ALA A 75 13.73 -1.64 -5.13
C ALA A 75 13.19 -1.98 -6.52
N ALA A 76 14.07 -2.28 -7.48
CA ALA A 76 13.63 -2.74 -8.79
C ALA A 76 13.09 -4.17 -8.70
N ASN A 77 11.95 -4.42 -9.36
CA ASN A 77 11.36 -5.76 -9.49
C ASN A 77 11.37 -6.22 -10.95
N PRO A 78 12.42 -6.91 -11.42
CA PRO A 78 12.44 -7.50 -12.76
C PRO A 78 11.44 -8.64 -12.91
N GLN A 79 11.08 -9.31 -11.83
CA GLN A 79 10.16 -10.45 -11.80
C GLN A 79 8.71 -10.03 -11.53
N ARG A 80 8.31 -8.81 -11.92
CA ARG A 80 6.94 -8.32 -11.70
C ARG A 80 5.86 -9.13 -12.42
N GLY A 81 6.23 -9.96 -13.40
CA GLY A 81 5.38 -10.93 -14.08
C GLY A 81 4.89 -12.04 -13.16
N ASP A 82 5.64 -12.34 -12.09
CA ASP A 82 5.30 -13.39 -11.12
C ASP A 82 4.25 -12.92 -10.09
N GLY A 83 3.46 -11.90 -10.41
CA GLY A 83 2.39 -11.40 -9.59
C GLY A 83 2.84 -10.45 -8.45
N LEU A 84 1.88 -10.07 -7.62
CA LEU A 84 2.10 -9.14 -6.50
C LEU A 84 3.10 -9.66 -5.47
N SER A 85 3.15 -11.00 -5.28
CA SER A 85 4.06 -11.65 -4.32
C SER A 85 5.52 -11.31 -4.58
N SER A 86 5.94 -11.21 -5.86
CA SER A 86 7.32 -10.84 -6.22
C SER A 86 7.70 -9.43 -5.73
N SER A 87 6.79 -8.46 -5.85
CA SER A 87 6.98 -7.10 -5.34
C SER A 87 7.05 -7.06 -3.82
N VAL A 88 6.23 -7.85 -3.14
CA VAL A 88 6.25 -7.96 -1.68
C VAL A 88 7.57 -8.55 -1.21
N ARG A 89 8.04 -9.66 -1.82
CA ARG A 89 9.34 -10.25 -1.50
C ARG A 89 10.48 -9.25 -1.64
N ARG A 90 10.52 -8.51 -2.76
CA ARG A 90 11.53 -7.43 -2.97
C ARG A 90 11.50 -6.37 -1.88
N GLY A 91 10.31 -5.95 -1.48
CA GLY A 91 10.14 -4.97 -0.41
C GLY A 91 10.59 -5.50 0.96
N ILE A 92 10.25 -6.74 1.31
CA ILE A 92 10.64 -7.36 2.58
C ILE A 92 12.17 -7.49 2.69
N VAL A 93 12.85 -7.86 1.60
CA VAL A 93 14.33 -7.94 1.56
C VAL A 93 14.95 -6.57 1.87
N GLN A 94 14.38 -5.47 1.39
CA GLN A 94 14.85 -4.11 1.68
C GLN A 94 14.47 -3.62 3.08
N ALA A 95 13.41 -4.18 3.67
CA ALA A 95 12.86 -3.78 4.96
C ALA A 95 13.51 -4.50 6.15
N ARG A 96 14.69 -5.08 5.98
CA ARG A 96 15.39 -5.83 7.03
C ARG A 96 15.38 -5.10 8.37
N TYR A 97 15.20 -5.84 9.46
CA TYR A 97 15.28 -5.36 10.85
C TYR A 97 14.16 -4.42 11.33
N THR A 98 13.08 -4.26 10.56
CA THR A 98 11.90 -3.57 11.10
C THR A 98 10.94 -4.55 11.80
N PRO A 99 10.30 -4.17 12.92
CA PRO A 99 9.32 -5.01 13.60
C PRO A 99 8.03 -5.21 12.81
N ALA A 100 7.73 -4.29 11.89
CA ALA A 100 6.59 -4.40 10.99
C ALA A 100 6.76 -3.51 9.76
N LEU A 101 6.04 -3.86 8.70
CA LEU A 101 6.03 -3.19 7.41
C LEU A 101 4.60 -2.77 7.07
N LEU A 102 4.40 -1.47 6.87
CA LEU A 102 3.14 -0.94 6.36
C LEU A 102 3.14 -1.03 4.83
N LEU A 103 2.27 -1.86 4.27
CA LEU A 103 2.12 -2.02 2.83
C LEU A 103 1.06 -1.07 2.30
N LEU A 104 1.46 -0.23 1.34
CA LEU A 104 0.61 0.72 0.64
C LEU A 104 0.69 0.48 -0.87
N PRO A 105 -0.39 0.07 -1.52
CA PRO A 105 -0.44 0.11 -2.97
C PRO A 105 -0.70 1.54 -3.46
N VAL A 106 -0.31 1.84 -4.70
CA VAL A 106 -0.48 3.19 -5.28
C VAL A 106 -1.89 3.49 -5.77
N ASP A 107 -2.75 2.49 -5.84
CA ASP A 107 -4.11 2.60 -6.40
C ASP A 107 -5.17 3.08 -5.41
N LEU A 108 -4.87 3.14 -4.14
CA LEU A 108 -5.76 3.69 -3.11
C LEU A 108 -5.75 5.22 -3.12
N ALA A 109 -6.17 5.81 -4.24
CA ALA A 109 -6.07 7.25 -4.47
C ALA A 109 -6.86 8.11 -3.47
N THR A 110 -7.89 7.53 -2.85
CA THR A 110 -8.76 8.20 -1.88
C THR A 110 -8.39 7.94 -0.43
N LEU A 111 -7.33 7.15 -0.17
CA LEU A 111 -6.87 6.84 1.18
C LEU A 111 -6.50 8.11 1.96
N GLN A 112 -7.02 8.22 3.17
CA GLN A 112 -6.87 9.42 4.00
C GLN A 112 -6.00 9.18 5.23
N GLN A 113 -5.41 10.26 5.73
CA GLN A 113 -4.56 10.24 6.92
C GLN A 113 -5.28 9.65 8.14
N ARG A 114 -6.55 9.97 8.35
CA ARG A 114 -7.35 9.45 9.47
C ARG A 114 -7.40 7.91 9.50
N ASP A 115 -7.60 7.28 8.34
CA ASP A 115 -7.68 5.83 8.26
C ASP A 115 -6.30 5.19 8.44
N MET A 116 -5.25 5.83 7.95
CA MET A 116 -3.87 5.42 8.24
C MET A 116 -3.53 5.53 9.72
N THR A 117 -3.95 6.62 10.40
CA THR A 117 -3.78 6.78 11.84
C THR A 117 -4.47 5.65 12.60
N ARG A 118 -5.72 5.30 12.24
CA ARG A 118 -6.45 4.18 12.85
C ARG A 118 -5.72 2.85 12.67
N LEU A 119 -5.23 2.57 11.46
CA LEU A 119 -4.47 1.36 11.15
C LEU A 119 -3.21 1.23 12.01
N ILE A 120 -2.43 2.30 12.10
CA ILE A 120 -1.18 2.35 12.85
C ILE A 120 -1.43 2.26 14.36
N SER A 121 -2.42 2.99 14.88
CA SER A 121 -2.79 2.95 16.29
C SER A 121 -3.26 1.55 16.70
N ARG A 122 -4.05 0.90 15.84
CA ARG A 122 -4.50 -0.47 16.09
C ARG A 122 -3.35 -1.46 16.12
N TRP A 123 -2.38 -1.33 15.22
CA TRP A 123 -1.17 -2.15 15.24
C TRP A 123 -0.33 -1.92 16.50
N ARG A 124 -0.16 -0.67 16.91
CA ARG A 124 0.58 -0.34 18.14
C ARG A 124 -0.01 -0.99 19.38
N ALA A 125 -1.33 -1.00 19.48
CA ALA A 125 -2.03 -1.61 20.60
C ALA A 125 -2.00 -3.16 20.57
N ALA A 126 -2.22 -3.75 19.37
CA ALA A 126 -2.42 -5.19 19.26
C ALA A 126 -1.15 -5.98 18.93
N ARG A 127 -0.16 -5.35 18.28
CA ARG A 127 1.06 -6.00 17.73
C ARG A 127 0.78 -7.18 16.79
N ARG A 128 -0.43 -7.27 16.26
CA ARG A 128 -0.91 -8.29 15.33
C ARG A 128 -0.83 -7.79 13.90
N CYS A 129 -1.08 -8.67 12.94
CA CYS A 129 -1.32 -8.25 11.56
C CYS A 129 -2.62 -7.42 11.51
N VAL A 130 -2.55 -6.15 11.10
CA VAL A 130 -3.73 -5.28 10.95
C VAL A 130 -4.00 -5.08 9.47
N ILE A 131 -5.22 -5.37 9.06
CA ILE A 131 -5.59 -5.53 7.66
C ILE A 131 -6.84 -4.69 7.39
N ALA A 132 -6.86 -3.93 6.29
CA ALA A 132 -8.07 -3.30 5.82
C ALA A 132 -9.13 -4.36 5.50
N ARG A 133 -10.33 -4.21 6.05
CA ARG A 133 -11.47 -5.03 5.70
C ARG A 133 -12.01 -4.54 4.35
N ARG A 134 -12.21 -5.47 3.44
CA ARG A 134 -12.82 -5.21 2.14
C ARG A 134 -14.08 -6.04 2.02
N VAL A 135 -15.21 -5.39 1.77
CA VAL A 135 -16.46 -6.06 1.41
C VAL A 135 -16.45 -6.25 -0.10
N GLY A 136 -16.69 -7.47 -0.59
CA GLY A 136 -16.79 -7.73 -2.03
C GLY A 136 -17.95 -6.92 -2.65
N GLN A 137 -17.78 -6.47 -3.88
CA GLN A 137 -18.78 -5.64 -4.62
C GLN A 137 -20.17 -6.30 -4.77
N GLN A 138 -20.30 -7.60 -4.45
CA GLN A 138 -21.54 -8.38 -4.56
C GLN A 138 -22.02 -8.94 -3.21
N GLY A 139 -21.71 -8.28 -2.09
CA GLY A 139 -22.18 -8.72 -0.77
C GLY A 139 -21.50 -9.99 -0.23
N GLY A 140 -20.40 -10.41 -0.82
CA GLY A 140 -19.63 -11.57 -0.37
C GLY A 140 -18.95 -11.37 0.98
N LYS A 141 -18.42 -12.46 1.58
CA LYS A 141 -17.70 -12.44 2.85
C LYS A 141 -16.60 -11.37 2.84
N ALA A 142 -16.53 -10.57 3.90
CA ALA A 142 -15.48 -9.57 4.07
C ALA A 142 -14.09 -10.23 4.00
N ARG A 143 -13.23 -9.74 3.10
CA ARG A 143 -11.88 -10.25 2.90
C ARG A 143 -10.86 -9.22 3.39
N GLY A 144 -9.72 -9.68 3.87
CA GLY A 144 -8.58 -8.83 4.19
C GLY A 144 -7.89 -8.34 2.92
N GLY A 145 -7.44 -7.09 2.93
CA GLY A 145 -6.73 -6.47 1.81
C GLY A 145 -5.74 -5.40 2.26
N VAL A 146 -5.19 -4.70 1.29
CA VAL A 146 -4.33 -3.54 1.54
C VAL A 146 -5.18 -2.27 1.74
N PRO A 147 -4.72 -1.27 2.52
CA PRO A 147 -3.45 -1.26 3.23
C PRO A 147 -3.41 -2.26 4.39
N LEU A 148 -2.22 -2.75 4.70
CA LEU A 148 -2.04 -3.63 5.85
C LEU A 148 -0.71 -3.39 6.56
N ILE A 149 -0.63 -3.75 7.84
CA ILE A 149 0.63 -3.80 8.57
C ILE A 149 1.00 -5.25 8.78
N LEU A 150 2.12 -5.65 8.15
CA LEU A 150 2.70 -6.97 8.19
C LEU A 150 3.75 -7.03 9.31
N PRO A 151 3.51 -7.77 10.41
CA PRO A 151 4.52 -7.96 11.45
C PRO A 151 5.69 -8.82 10.96
N ARG A 152 6.86 -8.64 11.56
CA ARG A 152 8.09 -9.37 11.20
C ARG A 152 7.95 -10.88 11.26
N TRP A 153 7.20 -11.42 12.19
CA TRP A 153 7.00 -12.86 12.31
C TRP A 153 6.30 -13.51 11.10
N LEU A 154 5.64 -12.68 10.24
CA LEU A 154 5.06 -13.13 8.96
C LEU A 154 6.03 -13.05 7.78
N TYR A 155 7.22 -12.44 7.92
CA TYR A 155 8.12 -12.21 6.77
C TYR A 155 8.56 -13.50 6.10
N ALA A 156 8.94 -14.53 6.87
CA ALA A 156 9.33 -15.82 6.30
C ALA A 156 8.22 -16.44 5.45
N ARG A 157 6.97 -16.40 5.95
CA ARG A 157 5.81 -16.88 5.20
C ARG A 157 5.53 -16.02 3.96
N ALA A 158 5.68 -14.70 4.07
CA ALA A 158 5.49 -13.79 2.94
C ALA A 158 6.60 -13.92 1.87
N LEU A 159 7.82 -14.26 2.27
CA LEU A 159 8.94 -14.56 1.36
C LEU A 159 8.76 -15.89 0.62
N ALA A 160 8.04 -16.84 1.20
CA ALA A 160 7.72 -18.14 0.59
C ALA A 160 6.53 -18.08 -0.39
N LEU A 161 5.84 -16.94 -0.51
CA LEU A 161 4.73 -16.79 -1.47
C LEU A 161 5.24 -16.87 -2.91
N THR A 162 4.52 -17.62 -3.75
CA THR A 162 4.84 -17.80 -5.18
C THR A 162 3.59 -17.57 -6.03
N GLY A 163 3.78 -17.13 -7.26
CA GLY A 163 2.69 -16.94 -8.23
C GLY A 163 1.65 -15.94 -7.73
N ASP A 164 0.41 -16.22 -8.06
CA ASP A 164 -0.75 -15.40 -7.70
C ASP A 164 -1.24 -15.63 -6.26
N ILE A 165 -0.63 -16.57 -5.51
CA ILE A 165 -0.88 -16.72 -4.08
C ILE A 165 -0.36 -15.47 -3.39
N GLY A 166 -1.27 -14.54 -3.13
CA GLY A 166 -0.94 -13.23 -2.65
C GLY A 166 -0.94 -13.14 -1.12
N LEU A 167 -0.50 -11.98 -0.66
CA LEU A 167 -0.65 -11.59 0.74
C LEU A 167 -2.08 -11.74 1.26
N ARG A 168 -3.08 -11.67 0.37
CA ARG A 168 -4.49 -11.84 0.73
C ARG A 168 -4.78 -13.22 1.32
N GLU A 169 -4.28 -14.28 0.67
CA GLU A 169 -4.44 -15.66 1.14
C GLU A 169 -3.66 -15.87 2.44
N LEU A 170 -2.42 -15.39 2.49
CA LEU A 170 -1.59 -15.47 3.70
C LEU A 170 -2.31 -14.85 4.90
N VAL A 171 -2.79 -13.60 4.78
CA VAL A 171 -3.42 -12.90 5.90
C VAL A 171 -4.86 -13.36 6.15
N GLY A 172 -5.54 -13.84 5.10
CA GLY A 172 -6.87 -14.43 5.19
C GLY A 172 -6.89 -15.74 5.98
N GLY A 173 -5.85 -16.55 5.85
CA GLY A 173 -5.66 -17.79 6.59
C GLY A 173 -5.17 -17.63 8.04
N LEU A 174 -4.86 -16.41 8.49
CA LEU A 174 -4.45 -16.20 9.87
C LEU A 174 -5.63 -16.40 10.84
N PRO A 175 -5.43 -17.05 11.98
CA PRO A 175 -6.45 -17.14 13.02
C PRO A 175 -6.76 -15.75 13.61
N SER A 176 -7.94 -15.57 14.19
CA SER A 176 -8.43 -14.28 14.68
C SER A 176 -7.54 -13.65 15.74
N HIS A 177 -6.86 -14.46 16.55
CA HIS A 177 -5.93 -13.97 17.57
C HIS A 177 -4.61 -13.41 16.96
N GLN A 178 -4.29 -13.69 15.70
CA GLN A 178 -3.10 -13.19 15.00
C GLN A 178 -3.39 -12.03 14.06
N ARG A 179 -4.65 -11.72 13.77
CA ARG A 179 -5.03 -10.62 12.86
C ARG A 179 -6.11 -9.73 13.45
N VAL A 180 -6.16 -8.51 12.93
CA VAL A 180 -7.25 -7.55 13.18
C VAL A 180 -7.74 -7.06 11.82
N LEU A 181 -9.05 -7.17 11.58
CA LEU A 181 -9.70 -6.55 10.43
C LEU A 181 -10.19 -5.16 10.83
N LEU A 182 -9.89 -4.15 10.03
CA LEU A 182 -10.24 -2.77 10.30
C LEU A 182 -10.96 -2.15 9.11
N ASP A 183 -12.14 -1.59 9.33
CA ASP A 183 -12.88 -0.86 8.30
C ASP A 183 -12.21 0.48 8.03
N LEU A 184 -11.80 0.68 6.78
CA LEU A 184 -11.13 1.88 6.31
C LEU A 184 -11.91 2.44 5.11
N PRO A 185 -12.92 3.30 5.34
CA PRO A 185 -13.81 3.77 4.28
C PRO A 185 -13.11 4.47 3.12
N SER A 186 -11.99 5.16 3.38
CA SER A 186 -11.20 5.80 2.32
C SER A 186 -10.36 4.83 1.49
N ALA A 187 -10.23 3.56 1.90
CA ALA A 187 -9.50 2.52 1.18
C ALA A 187 -10.37 1.65 0.27
N GLU A 188 -11.65 1.97 0.10
CA GLU A 188 -12.59 1.14 -0.67
C GLU A 188 -12.42 1.24 -2.20
N LEU A 189 -11.93 2.37 -2.70
CA LEU A 189 -11.82 2.63 -4.13
C LEU A 189 -10.39 2.35 -4.62
N ASP A 190 -10.24 1.28 -5.39
CA ASP A 190 -9.03 0.99 -6.16
C ASP A 190 -9.12 1.65 -7.54
N VAL A 191 -8.06 2.29 -7.99
CA VAL A 191 -7.95 2.84 -9.34
C VAL A 191 -7.39 1.77 -10.27
N ASP A 192 -8.25 0.98 -10.88
CA ASP A 192 -7.87 -0.09 -11.81
C ASP A 192 -8.17 0.26 -13.27
N THR A 193 -9.22 1.04 -13.50
CA THR A 193 -9.73 1.41 -14.83
C THR A 193 -9.78 2.93 -15.00
N PRO A 194 -9.94 3.43 -16.24
CA PRO A 194 -10.20 4.85 -16.46
C PRO A 194 -11.47 5.38 -15.75
N GLN A 195 -12.47 4.51 -15.55
CA GLN A 195 -13.69 4.87 -14.81
C GLN A 195 -13.38 5.08 -13.33
N ASP A 196 -12.60 4.19 -12.70
CA ASP A 196 -12.18 4.34 -11.30
C ASP A 196 -11.37 5.62 -11.08
N LEU A 197 -10.51 5.95 -12.04
CA LEU A 197 -9.74 7.20 -11.98
C LEU A 197 -10.65 8.43 -12.04
N ARG A 198 -11.74 8.40 -12.83
CA ARG A 198 -12.75 9.46 -12.85
C ARG A 198 -13.51 9.54 -11.53
N ALA A 199 -13.93 8.39 -11.01
CA ALA A 199 -14.60 8.30 -9.71
C ALA A 199 -13.73 8.84 -8.56
N ALA A 200 -12.45 8.48 -8.54
CA ALA A 200 -11.49 8.99 -7.55
C ALA A 200 -11.33 10.51 -7.64
N ARG A 201 -11.26 11.07 -8.86
CA ARG A 201 -11.21 12.53 -9.09
C ARG A 201 -12.43 13.22 -8.52
N HIS A 202 -13.62 12.68 -8.79
CA HIS A 202 -14.88 13.23 -8.30
C HIS A 202 -14.95 13.19 -6.76
N ARG A 203 -14.63 12.05 -6.14
CA ARG A 203 -14.63 11.88 -4.68
C ARG A 203 -13.68 12.86 -3.99
N LEU A 204 -12.47 13.05 -4.54
CA LEU A 204 -11.48 13.99 -4.00
C LEU A 204 -11.83 15.47 -4.21
N ARG A 205 -12.66 15.81 -5.22
CA ARG A 205 -13.20 17.17 -5.38
C ARG A 205 -14.19 17.50 -4.27
N ARG A 206 -15.10 16.57 -3.97
CA ARG A 206 -16.17 16.77 -2.96
C ARG A 206 -15.62 16.80 -1.53
N SER A 207 -14.57 16.04 -1.22
CA SER A 207 -14.01 15.98 0.13
C SER A 207 -13.08 17.16 0.48
N GLY A 208 -12.78 18.06 -0.46
CA GLY A 208 -11.79 19.13 -0.26
C GLY A 208 -10.37 18.62 0.06
N ALA A 209 -10.16 17.31 0.03
CA ALA A 209 -8.91 16.69 0.44
C ALA A 209 -7.78 17.06 -0.54
N SER A 210 -6.85 17.88 -0.04
CA SER A 210 -5.54 18.06 -0.67
C SER A 210 -4.70 16.79 -0.52
N PRO A 211 -3.76 16.54 -1.44
CA PRO A 211 -2.87 15.39 -1.36
C PRO A 211 -2.07 15.35 -0.08
#